data_8ac8a567de444a67267b7a62fcc940e8
#
_entry.id   8ac8a567de444a67267b7a62fcc940e8
#
_cell.length_a   1.000
_cell.length_b   1.000
_cell.length_c   1.000
_cell.angle_alpha   90.00
_cell.angle_beta   90.00
_cell.angle_gamma   90.00
#
_symmetry.space_group_name_H-M   'P 1'
#
loop_
_entity.id
_entity.type
_entity.pdbx_description
1 polymer ?
#
loop_
_entity_poly.entity_id
_entity_poly.type
_entity_poly.pdbx_seq_one_letter_code
_entity_poly.pdbx_strand_id
1 'polypeptide(L)'
;TASSPTLAAAQKLFDQIKVENCPGRTKKVAIFGLASDSTAKATTDALDTLRETHDDWYFLIPAGATDTIITALSTWASATVLTLAQLESGMVESEKLLIAQTKTKSLITTAMKANKQTVICYNHDADNTSIPAAWVGRVAPNYPTSVTWKWKELFGIPVTDEKGTDREDLLEGRYNMYIERHGREYMSEGICTDGDFIDTVIGRWQIKQTMRKRLVNELVDTENIGYDDDGFAAIAGVVIAALDDAVDNGIIMKQNGKGCYNVVIPKRADATDEQARNRVIPPIEWEATVRGGVHGVKVTGTLTVALVTANE
;
A
#
# COMPACT_ATOMS: atom_id res chain seq x y z
N THR A 1 34.20 -2.90 -9.88
CA THR A 1 33.04 -3.71 -9.41
C THR A 1 31.78 -3.01 -9.90
N ALA A 2 31.08 -3.59 -10.88
CA ALA A 2 29.75 -3.12 -11.25
C ALA A 2 28.88 -3.11 -9.98
N SER A 3 28.19 -1.99 -9.70
CA SER A 3 27.30 -1.92 -8.55
C SER A 3 26.19 -2.93 -8.76
N SER A 4 25.91 -3.77 -7.76
CA SER A 4 24.81 -4.70 -7.88
C SER A 4 23.49 -3.92 -8.03
N PRO A 5 22.48 -4.46 -8.76
CA PRO A 5 21.18 -3.81 -8.90
C PRO A 5 20.57 -3.45 -7.54
N THR A 6 20.78 -4.27 -6.52
CA THR A 6 20.34 -4.05 -5.16
C THR A 6 20.97 -2.81 -4.50
N LEU A 7 22.29 -2.61 -4.69
CA LEU A 7 22.97 -1.44 -4.17
C LEU A 7 22.48 -0.16 -4.86
N ALA A 8 22.35 -0.20 -6.18
CA ALA A 8 21.80 0.92 -6.96
C ALA A 8 20.37 1.28 -6.52
N ALA A 9 19.51 0.29 -6.29
CA ALA A 9 18.17 0.49 -5.78
C ALA A 9 18.18 1.13 -4.38
N ALA A 10 19.01 0.63 -3.47
CA ALA A 10 19.14 1.18 -2.13
C ALA A 10 19.61 2.66 -2.15
N GLN A 11 20.57 2.99 -3.00
CA GLN A 11 21.02 4.38 -3.19
C GLN A 11 19.87 5.28 -3.68
N LYS A 12 19.12 4.85 -4.70
CA LYS A 12 17.96 5.61 -5.22
C LYS A 12 16.89 5.82 -4.15
N LEU A 13 16.66 4.84 -3.29
CA LEU A 13 15.72 4.96 -2.18
C LEU A 13 16.16 6.04 -1.17
N PHE A 14 17.42 6.02 -0.77
CA PHE A 14 17.93 6.99 0.21
C PHE A 14 18.16 8.40 -0.37
N ASP A 15 18.43 8.51 -1.64
CA ASP A 15 18.67 9.79 -2.32
C ASP A 15 17.39 10.66 -2.42
N GLN A 16 16.21 10.10 -2.18
CA GLN A 16 14.96 10.85 -2.27
C GLN A 16 14.83 11.99 -1.24
N ILE A 17 15.65 12.00 -0.20
CA ILE A 17 15.76 13.16 0.70
C ILE A 17 16.15 14.46 -0.02
N LYS A 18 16.72 14.35 -1.23
CA LYS A 18 17.13 15.49 -2.07
C LYS A 18 15.96 16.13 -2.83
N VAL A 19 14.79 15.48 -2.84
CA VAL A 19 13.57 16.06 -3.43
C VAL A 19 13.04 17.15 -2.51
N GLU A 20 12.71 18.31 -3.07
CA GLU A 20 12.05 19.38 -2.33
C GLU A 20 10.74 18.85 -1.70
N ASN A 21 10.46 19.23 -0.47
CA ASN A 21 9.30 18.76 0.31
C ASN A 21 9.27 17.24 0.59
N CYS A 22 10.41 16.55 0.53
CA CYS A 22 10.50 15.21 1.10
C CYS A 22 10.45 15.31 2.63
N PRO A 23 9.51 14.64 3.33
CA PRO A 23 9.30 14.85 4.77
C PRO A 23 10.42 14.27 5.63
N GLY A 24 11.28 13.45 5.05
CA GLY A 24 12.37 12.83 5.77
C GLY A 24 13.06 11.73 4.97
N ARG A 25 13.93 10.99 5.63
CA ARG A 25 14.68 9.85 5.07
C ARG A 25 14.09 8.54 5.57
N THR A 26 13.94 7.56 4.69
CA THR A 26 13.67 6.17 5.11
C THR A 26 14.75 5.72 6.09
N LYS A 27 14.34 5.26 7.27
CA LYS A 27 15.28 5.01 8.40
C LYS A 27 16.00 3.67 8.24
N LYS A 28 15.33 2.65 7.68
CA LYS A 28 15.80 1.27 7.66
C LYS A 28 15.37 0.57 6.37
N VAL A 29 16.29 -0.15 5.75
CA VAL A 29 16.05 -1.02 4.60
C VAL A 29 16.73 -2.35 4.89
N ALA A 30 16.00 -3.45 4.73
CA ALA A 30 16.58 -4.78 4.73
C ALA A 30 16.96 -5.16 3.29
N ILE A 31 18.13 -5.72 3.12
CA ILE A 31 18.62 -6.24 1.84
C ILE A 31 18.74 -7.74 1.97
N PHE A 32 17.99 -8.46 1.14
CA PHE A 32 18.05 -9.91 1.05
C PHE A 32 18.61 -10.31 -0.32
N GLY A 33 19.76 -10.97 -0.31
CA GLY A 33 20.45 -11.41 -1.52
C GLY A 33 20.08 -12.83 -1.90
N LEU A 34 19.75 -13.03 -3.18
CA LEU A 34 19.57 -14.35 -3.78
C LEU A 34 20.66 -14.61 -4.83
N ALA A 35 20.91 -15.87 -5.17
CA ALA A 35 21.79 -16.22 -6.28
C ALA A 35 21.22 -15.65 -7.60
N SER A 36 22.11 -15.21 -8.51
CA SER A 36 21.70 -14.56 -9.77
C SER A 36 20.94 -15.47 -10.73
N ASP A 37 21.01 -16.80 -10.51
CA ASP A 37 20.36 -17.84 -11.29
C ASP A 37 19.13 -18.44 -10.55
N SER A 38 18.67 -17.78 -9.46
CA SER A 38 17.52 -18.25 -8.70
C SER A 38 16.28 -18.35 -9.57
N THR A 39 15.60 -19.49 -9.49
CA THR A 39 14.32 -19.69 -10.15
C THR A 39 13.21 -18.92 -9.42
N ALA A 40 12.07 -18.70 -10.11
CA ALA A 40 10.91 -18.08 -9.51
C ALA A 40 10.46 -18.79 -8.22
N LYS A 41 10.43 -20.13 -8.24
CA LYS A 41 10.08 -20.93 -7.05
C LYS A 41 11.11 -20.78 -5.92
N ALA A 42 12.40 -20.85 -6.22
CA ALA A 42 13.44 -20.66 -5.21
C ALA A 42 13.36 -19.27 -4.57
N THR A 43 12.95 -18.25 -5.34
CA THR A 43 12.76 -16.88 -4.84
C THR A 43 11.60 -16.80 -3.85
N THR A 44 10.44 -17.41 -4.16
CA THR A 44 9.28 -17.39 -3.25
C THR A 44 9.54 -18.24 -1.99
N ASP A 45 10.14 -19.44 -2.13
CA ASP A 45 10.51 -20.30 -0.99
C ASP A 45 11.51 -19.59 -0.04
N ALA A 46 12.45 -18.82 -0.59
CA ALA A 46 13.39 -18.03 0.20
C ALA A 46 12.70 -16.87 0.95
N LEU A 47 11.67 -16.24 0.37
CA LEU A 47 10.88 -15.21 1.05
C LEU A 47 10.02 -15.83 2.17
N ASP A 48 9.45 -17.03 1.97
CA ASP A 48 8.71 -17.72 3.01
C ASP A 48 9.64 -18.04 4.20
N THR A 49 10.84 -18.57 3.92
CA THR A 49 11.86 -18.81 4.96
C THR A 49 12.29 -17.51 5.66
N LEU A 50 12.44 -16.40 4.92
CA LEU A 50 12.78 -15.09 5.50
C LEU A 50 11.70 -14.62 6.47
N ARG A 51 10.42 -14.81 6.12
CA ARG A 51 9.28 -14.41 6.96
C ARG A 51 9.22 -15.17 8.29
N GLU A 52 9.71 -16.39 8.37
CA GLU A 52 9.76 -17.14 9.63
C GLU A 52 10.63 -16.45 10.70
N THR A 53 11.62 -15.68 10.27
CA THR A 53 12.58 -15.01 11.16
C THR A 53 12.49 -13.49 11.15
N HIS A 54 12.08 -12.91 10.02
CA HIS A 54 12.03 -11.48 9.78
C HIS A 54 10.78 -11.11 8.97
N ASP A 55 9.66 -10.79 9.64
CA ASP A 55 8.39 -10.41 9.00
C ASP A 55 7.98 -8.96 9.27
N ASP A 56 8.89 -8.12 9.80
CA ASP A 56 8.69 -6.71 10.18
C ASP A 56 8.80 -5.72 9.01
N TRP A 57 8.63 -6.16 7.77
CA TRP A 57 8.67 -5.35 6.56
C TRP A 57 7.37 -5.45 5.76
N TYR A 58 7.07 -4.42 4.96
CA TYR A 58 5.85 -4.35 4.14
C TYR A 58 6.14 -4.28 2.64
N PHE A 59 7.07 -3.43 2.22
CA PHE A 59 7.40 -3.26 0.80
C PHE A 59 8.42 -4.30 0.34
N LEU A 60 8.11 -4.97 -0.79
CA LEU A 60 9.01 -5.86 -1.50
C LEU A 60 9.43 -5.20 -2.81
N ILE A 61 10.72 -4.97 -2.99
CA ILE A 61 11.29 -4.37 -4.19
C ILE A 61 12.30 -5.34 -4.80
N PRO A 62 11.93 -6.08 -5.85
CA PRO A 62 12.83 -7.05 -6.49
C PRO A 62 13.78 -6.32 -7.46
N ALA A 63 15.00 -6.01 -7.02
CA ALA A 63 16.00 -5.35 -7.84
C ALA A 63 16.64 -6.33 -8.83
N GLY A 64 16.56 -6.03 -10.13
CA GLY A 64 17.13 -6.85 -11.20
C GLY A 64 16.35 -8.15 -11.48
N ALA A 65 15.11 -8.25 -11.02
CA ALA A 65 14.27 -9.44 -11.27
C ALA A 65 13.79 -9.51 -12.73
N THR A 66 13.72 -10.73 -13.24
CA THR A 66 13.11 -11.02 -14.54
C THR A 66 11.57 -10.98 -14.46
N ASP A 67 10.90 -10.81 -15.61
CA ASP A 67 9.43 -10.82 -15.68
C ASP A 67 8.81 -12.12 -15.11
N THR A 68 9.49 -13.26 -15.25
CA THR A 68 9.07 -14.55 -14.67
C THR A 68 9.09 -14.49 -13.14
N ILE A 69 10.13 -13.93 -12.55
CA ILE A 69 10.24 -13.75 -11.09
C ILE A 69 9.18 -12.75 -10.61
N ILE A 70 9.01 -11.63 -11.31
CA ILE A 70 7.99 -10.61 -10.98
C ILE A 70 6.59 -11.23 -10.98
N THR A 71 6.26 -12.06 -11.96
CA THR A 71 4.96 -12.75 -12.03
C THR A 71 4.75 -13.69 -10.84
N ALA A 72 5.76 -14.48 -10.47
CA ALA A 72 5.69 -15.36 -9.31
C ALA A 72 5.55 -14.57 -8.00
N LEU A 73 6.31 -13.49 -7.83
CA LEU A 73 6.22 -12.59 -6.68
C LEU A 73 4.86 -11.89 -6.58
N SER A 74 4.25 -11.55 -7.72
CA SER A 74 2.89 -11.01 -7.75
C SER A 74 1.87 -12.00 -7.19
N THR A 75 1.95 -13.26 -7.61
CA THR A 75 1.09 -14.34 -7.08
C THR A 75 1.35 -14.55 -5.58
N TRP A 76 2.60 -14.60 -5.18
CA TRP A 76 3.00 -14.74 -3.78
C TRP A 76 2.51 -13.57 -2.91
N ALA A 77 2.68 -12.32 -3.34
CA ALA A 77 2.21 -11.14 -2.61
C ALA A 77 0.68 -11.14 -2.47
N SER A 78 -0.05 -11.57 -3.51
CA SER A 78 -1.51 -11.72 -3.44
C SER A 78 -1.94 -12.78 -2.42
N ALA A 79 -1.18 -13.85 -2.27
CA ALA A 79 -1.44 -14.90 -1.28
C ALA A 79 -1.16 -14.46 0.17
N THR A 80 -0.39 -13.38 0.38
CA THR A 80 -0.14 -12.84 1.73
C THR A 80 -1.31 -12.03 2.29
N VAL A 81 -2.33 -11.74 1.48
CA VAL A 81 -3.56 -11.07 1.94
C VAL A 81 -4.36 -12.03 2.81
N LEU A 82 -4.42 -11.73 4.09
CA LEU A 82 -5.12 -12.59 5.05
C LEU A 82 -6.65 -12.47 4.89
N THR A 83 -7.31 -13.61 4.96
CA THR A 83 -8.77 -13.67 5.14
C THR A 83 -9.13 -13.40 6.61
N LEU A 84 -10.38 -13.02 6.88
CA LEU A 84 -10.86 -12.83 8.25
C LEU A 84 -10.67 -14.11 9.11
N ALA A 85 -10.92 -15.28 8.55
CA ALA A 85 -10.74 -16.56 9.24
C ALA A 85 -9.29 -16.83 9.65
N GLN A 86 -8.31 -16.41 8.84
CA GLN A 86 -6.89 -16.50 9.17
C GLN A 86 -6.49 -15.52 10.27
N LEU A 87 -7.12 -14.36 10.34
CA LEU A 87 -6.93 -13.40 11.44
C LEU A 87 -7.44 -13.96 12.78
N GLU A 88 -8.56 -14.69 12.76
CA GLU A 88 -9.16 -15.33 13.95
C GLU A 88 -8.29 -16.49 14.50
N SER A 89 -7.59 -17.21 13.64
CA SER A 89 -6.72 -18.34 14.04
C SER A 89 -5.40 -17.92 14.71
N GLY A 90 -5.15 -16.62 14.88
CA GLY A 90 -3.91 -16.11 15.48
C GLY A 90 -2.68 -16.28 14.59
N MET A 91 -2.83 -16.75 13.37
CA MET A 91 -1.75 -16.80 12.38
C MET A 91 -1.36 -15.38 11.94
N VAL A 92 -0.18 -14.96 12.32
CA VAL A 92 0.34 -13.60 12.14
C VAL A 92 1.18 -13.55 10.88
N GLU A 93 0.55 -13.72 9.72
CA GLU A 93 1.22 -13.38 8.48
C GLU A 93 0.94 -11.92 8.14
N SER A 94 1.96 -11.12 7.97
CA SER A 94 1.79 -9.72 7.53
C SER A 94 1.66 -9.68 6.02
N GLU A 95 0.70 -8.90 5.53
CA GLU A 95 0.54 -8.61 4.11
C GLU A 95 1.80 -7.94 3.55
N LYS A 96 2.16 -8.23 2.30
CA LYS A 96 3.32 -7.64 1.61
C LYS A 96 2.86 -6.93 0.36
N LEU A 97 3.42 -5.76 0.08
CA LEU A 97 3.17 -5.01 -1.15
C LEU A 97 4.38 -5.12 -2.08
N LEU A 98 4.20 -5.80 -3.19
CA LEU A 98 5.19 -5.89 -4.26
C LEU A 98 5.16 -4.59 -5.09
N ILE A 99 6.32 -3.97 -5.26
CA ILE A 99 6.52 -2.86 -6.20
C ILE A 99 7.69 -3.23 -7.10
N ALA A 100 7.41 -3.61 -8.34
CA ALA A 100 8.39 -4.07 -9.31
C ALA A 100 8.43 -3.16 -10.54
N GLN A 101 9.47 -3.29 -11.35
CA GLN A 101 9.58 -2.60 -12.63
C GLN A 101 9.87 -3.56 -13.77
N THR A 102 9.44 -3.18 -14.97
CA THR A 102 9.64 -3.95 -16.19
C THR A 102 9.81 -3.03 -17.40
N LYS A 103 10.43 -3.55 -18.47
CA LYS A 103 10.44 -2.97 -19.81
C LYS A 103 9.44 -3.66 -20.77
N THR A 104 8.68 -4.64 -20.27
CA THR A 104 7.74 -5.44 -21.04
C THR A 104 6.35 -4.83 -20.96
N LYS A 105 5.83 -4.29 -22.08
CA LYS A 105 4.50 -3.65 -22.17
C LYS A 105 3.34 -4.63 -21.95
N SER A 106 3.57 -5.95 -22.03
CA SER A 106 2.55 -7.00 -21.89
C SER A 106 2.68 -7.83 -20.62
N LEU A 107 3.48 -7.40 -19.62
CA LEU A 107 3.67 -8.16 -18.38
C LEU A 107 2.37 -8.30 -17.58
N ILE A 108 1.55 -7.24 -17.51
CA ILE A 108 0.30 -7.27 -16.75
C ILE A 108 -0.76 -8.03 -17.55
N THR A 109 -0.81 -9.34 -17.33
CA THR A 109 -1.82 -10.24 -17.90
C THR A 109 -3.16 -10.15 -17.15
N THR A 110 -4.21 -10.77 -17.70
CA THR A 110 -5.51 -10.91 -17.02
C THR A 110 -5.37 -11.58 -15.65
N ALA A 111 -4.50 -12.59 -15.53
CA ALA A 111 -4.23 -13.26 -14.27
C ALA A 111 -3.57 -12.31 -13.25
N MET A 112 -2.57 -11.53 -13.68
CA MET A 112 -1.92 -10.55 -12.80
C MET A 112 -2.86 -9.43 -12.37
N LYS A 113 -3.84 -9.06 -13.21
CA LYS A 113 -4.90 -8.09 -12.84
C LYS A 113 -5.82 -8.57 -11.72
N ALA A 114 -5.86 -9.86 -11.44
CA ALA A 114 -6.59 -10.43 -10.30
C ALA A 114 -5.74 -10.46 -9.01
N ASN A 115 -4.42 -10.30 -9.12
CA ASN A 115 -3.51 -10.30 -7.97
C ASN A 115 -3.58 -8.96 -7.24
N LYS A 116 -3.92 -9.02 -5.97
CA LYS A 116 -3.84 -7.88 -5.05
C LYS A 116 -2.39 -7.65 -4.62
N GLN A 117 -2.12 -6.50 -4.00
CA GLN A 117 -0.81 -6.19 -3.41
C GLN A 117 0.34 -6.18 -4.45
N THR A 118 0.05 -5.84 -5.71
CA THR A 118 1.06 -5.76 -6.76
C THR A 118 1.00 -4.43 -7.48
N VAL A 119 2.17 -3.80 -7.61
CA VAL A 119 2.36 -2.53 -8.33
C VAL A 119 3.45 -2.72 -9.36
N ILE A 120 3.17 -2.40 -10.60
CA ILE A 120 4.14 -2.51 -11.70
C ILE A 120 4.46 -1.13 -12.25
N CYS A 121 5.74 -0.81 -12.26
CA CYS A 121 6.30 0.36 -12.91
C CYS A 121 6.84 -0.03 -14.28
N TYR A 122 6.48 0.72 -15.32
CA TYR A 122 7.06 0.54 -16.65
C TYR A 122 8.15 1.59 -16.88
N ASN A 123 9.29 1.12 -17.39
CA ASN A 123 10.33 1.97 -17.95
C ASN A 123 11.08 1.19 -19.03
N HIS A 124 11.30 1.79 -20.20
CA HIS A 124 12.04 1.17 -21.29
C HIS A 124 13.50 0.82 -20.92
N ASP A 125 14.07 1.52 -19.94
CA ASP A 125 15.42 1.30 -19.39
C ASP A 125 15.34 0.73 -17.94
N ALA A 126 14.47 -0.24 -17.71
CA ALA A 126 14.26 -0.83 -16.39
C ALA A 126 15.53 -1.52 -15.82
N ASP A 127 16.48 -1.89 -16.67
CA ASP A 127 17.74 -2.51 -16.23
C ASP A 127 18.67 -1.52 -15.50
N ASN A 128 18.60 -0.23 -15.84
CA ASN A 128 19.47 0.84 -15.33
C ASN A 128 18.74 1.82 -14.39
N THR A 129 17.45 1.63 -14.19
CA THR A 129 16.65 2.49 -13.32
C THR A 129 16.16 1.73 -12.07
N SER A 130 15.64 2.44 -11.12
CA SER A 130 15.00 1.84 -9.94
C SER A 130 13.85 2.73 -9.45
N ILE A 131 12.81 2.85 -10.31
CA ILE A 131 11.59 3.60 -9.97
C ILE A 131 10.97 3.09 -8.67
N PRO A 132 10.76 1.77 -8.45
CA PRO A 132 10.16 1.27 -7.22
C PRO A 132 10.88 1.72 -5.95
N ALA A 133 12.21 1.63 -5.93
CA ALA A 133 13.00 2.01 -4.77
C ALA A 133 12.96 3.53 -4.52
N ALA A 134 13.10 4.34 -5.56
CA ALA A 134 12.97 5.78 -5.46
C ALA A 134 11.57 6.18 -4.96
N TRP A 135 10.53 5.58 -5.52
CA TRP A 135 9.14 5.90 -5.17
C TRP A 135 8.83 5.55 -3.71
N VAL A 136 9.21 4.36 -3.25
CA VAL A 136 9.11 3.99 -1.83
C VAL A 136 9.93 4.95 -0.95
N GLY A 137 11.17 5.26 -1.33
CA GLY A 137 12.01 6.21 -0.60
C GLY A 137 11.40 7.60 -0.46
N ARG A 138 10.64 8.05 -1.48
CA ARG A 138 9.94 9.34 -1.50
C ARG A 138 8.67 9.34 -0.62
N VAL A 139 7.96 8.22 -0.56
CA VAL A 139 6.63 8.15 0.06
C VAL A 139 6.67 7.58 1.48
N ALA A 140 7.47 6.55 1.73
CA ALA A 140 7.53 5.86 3.03
C ALA A 140 7.78 6.78 4.24
N PRO A 141 8.59 7.86 4.17
CA PRO A 141 8.77 8.76 5.30
C PRO A 141 7.52 9.51 5.77
N ASN A 142 6.43 9.50 4.98
CA ASN A 142 5.17 10.13 5.38
C ASN A 142 4.37 9.27 6.37
N TYR A 143 4.63 7.95 6.45
CA TYR A 143 3.85 7.09 7.32
C TYR A 143 3.98 7.46 8.79
N PRO A 144 2.87 7.36 9.56
CA PRO A 144 1.59 6.71 9.26
C PRO A 144 0.58 7.57 8.48
N THR A 145 0.89 8.84 8.16
CA THR A 145 -0.02 9.74 7.44
C THR A 145 -0.25 9.23 6.00
N SER A 146 -1.51 9.15 5.59
CA SER A 146 -1.90 8.78 4.22
C SER A 146 -1.48 9.86 3.23
N VAL A 147 -0.89 9.42 2.12
CA VAL A 147 -0.44 10.31 1.05
C VAL A 147 -0.64 9.63 -0.30
N THR A 148 -1.13 10.38 -1.28
CA THR A 148 -1.25 9.85 -2.65
C THR A 148 0.12 9.50 -3.23
N TRP A 149 0.19 8.40 -3.97
CA TRP A 149 1.38 7.96 -4.66
C TRP A 149 1.55 8.64 -6.02
N LYS A 150 0.48 9.08 -6.65
CA LYS A 150 0.50 9.92 -7.86
C LYS A 150 1.15 11.28 -7.58
N TRP A 151 1.64 11.96 -8.61
CA TRP A 151 2.22 13.30 -8.55
C TRP A 151 3.52 13.42 -7.74
N LYS A 152 4.27 12.33 -7.56
CA LYS A 152 5.54 12.35 -6.82
C LYS A 152 6.71 12.57 -7.76
N GLU A 153 7.49 13.61 -7.50
CA GLU A 153 8.81 13.81 -8.10
C GLU A 153 9.82 12.83 -7.49
N LEU A 154 10.70 12.30 -8.33
CA LEU A 154 11.73 11.34 -7.94
C LEU A 154 13.11 11.86 -8.31
N PHE A 155 14.02 11.88 -7.36
CA PHE A 155 15.39 12.33 -7.59
C PHE A 155 16.22 11.28 -8.36
N GLY A 156 16.85 11.73 -9.44
CA GLY A 156 17.82 10.94 -10.20
C GLY A 156 17.22 9.74 -10.95
N ILE A 157 15.92 9.79 -11.25
CA ILE A 157 15.22 8.83 -12.10
C ILE A 157 14.92 9.51 -13.42
N PRO A 158 15.36 8.95 -14.56
CA PRO A 158 15.00 9.47 -15.87
C PRO A 158 13.53 9.20 -16.18
N VAL A 159 12.91 10.11 -16.90
CA VAL A 159 11.53 9.97 -17.35
C VAL A 159 11.38 8.83 -18.36
N THR A 160 10.22 8.19 -18.35
CA THR A 160 9.82 7.22 -19.36
C THR A 160 9.36 7.97 -20.61
N ASP A 161 10.08 7.82 -21.73
CA ASP A 161 9.83 8.57 -22.98
C ASP A 161 8.78 7.89 -23.89
N GLU A 162 7.73 7.32 -23.31
CA GLU A 162 6.61 6.80 -24.08
C GLU A 162 5.61 7.90 -24.43
N LYS A 163 5.13 7.92 -25.67
CA LYS A 163 4.28 9.00 -26.21
C LYS A 163 3.04 8.43 -26.91
N GLY A 164 2.03 9.29 -27.05
CA GLY A 164 0.82 8.96 -27.79
C GLY A 164 0.09 7.72 -27.26
N THR A 165 -0.39 6.90 -28.17
CA THR A 165 -1.18 5.68 -27.87
C THR A 165 -0.45 4.69 -26.98
N ASP A 166 0.85 4.51 -27.14
CA ASP A 166 1.65 3.60 -26.31
C ASP A 166 1.59 3.97 -24.82
N ARG A 167 1.62 5.27 -24.53
CA ARG A 167 1.46 5.76 -23.15
C ARG A 167 0.04 5.52 -22.63
N GLU A 168 -0.97 5.77 -23.45
CA GLU A 168 -2.37 5.57 -23.09
C GLU A 168 -2.66 4.09 -22.84
N ASP A 169 -2.20 3.20 -23.71
CA ASP A 169 -2.32 1.74 -23.57
C ASP A 169 -1.66 1.22 -22.28
N LEU A 170 -0.48 1.76 -21.92
CA LEU A 170 0.19 1.41 -20.66
C LEU A 170 -0.60 1.89 -19.44
N LEU A 171 -1.17 3.08 -19.48
CA LEU A 171 -2.01 3.60 -18.38
C LEU A 171 -3.30 2.79 -18.23
N GLU A 172 -3.98 2.47 -19.32
CA GLU A 172 -5.15 1.56 -19.33
C GLU A 172 -4.76 0.15 -18.88
N GLY A 173 -3.54 -0.27 -19.22
CA GLY A 173 -2.92 -1.50 -18.75
C GLY A 173 -2.57 -1.54 -17.26
N ARG A 174 -2.78 -0.41 -16.52
CA ARG A 174 -2.47 -0.24 -15.09
C ARG A 174 -0.97 -0.22 -14.76
N TYR A 175 -0.15 0.22 -15.70
CA TYR A 175 1.26 0.51 -15.43
C TYR A 175 1.42 1.89 -14.81
N ASN A 176 2.36 2.00 -13.88
CA ASN A 176 2.80 3.27 -13.32
C ASN A 176 4.08 3.70 -14.04
N MET A 177 4.19 4.97 -14.40
CA MET A 177 5.34 5.50 -15.12
C MET A 177 5.82 6.80 -14.49
N TYR A 178 7.13 7.05 -14.56
CA TYR A 178 7.68 8.37 -14.25
C TYR A 178 7.72 9.18 -15.55
N ILE A 179 6.95 10.24 -15.63
CA ILE A 179 6.69 11.00 -16.87
C ILE A 179 6.98 12.48 -16.67
N GLU A 180 7.21 13.18 -17.79
CA GLU A 180 7.24 14.63 -17.84
C GLU A 180 5.98 15.15 -18.55
N ARG A 181 5.32 16.15 -17.95
CA ARG A 181 4.26 16.93 -18.58
C ARG A 181 4.32 18.37 -18.12
N HIS A 182 4.18 19.29 -19.08
CA HIS A 182 4.19 20.74 -18.82
C HIS A 182 5.42 21.22 -18.03
N GLY A 183 6.59 20.66 -18.28
CA GLY A 183 7.84 21.01 -17.61
C GLY A 183 7.95 20.47 -16.17
N ARG A 184 7.10 19.53 -15.76
CA ARG A 184 7.18 18.85 -14.45
C ARG A 184 7.25 17.35 -14.63
N GLU A 185 8.16 16.75 -13.86
CA GLU A 185 8.35 15.31 -13.81
C GLU A 185 7.63 14.71 -12.59
N TYR A 186 6.88 13.63 -12.79
CA TYR A 186 6.13 13.00 -11.71
C TYR A 186 5.67 11.58 -12.05
N MET A 187 5.29 10.83 -11.01
CA MET A 187 4.63 9.52 -11.17
C MET A 187 3.23 9.70 -11.74
N SER A 188 2.96 9.02 -12.87
CA SER A 188 1.73 9.17 -13.64
C SER A 188 0.49 8.71 -12.91
N GLU A 189 0.60 7.61 -12.18
CA GLU A 189 -0.48 6.98 -11.43
C GLU A 189 0.02 6.54 -10.04
N GLY A 190 -0.84 5.91 -9.28
CA GLY A 190 -0.56 5.30 -7.99
C GLY A 190 -1.50 4.11 -7.82
N ILE A 191 -1.44 3.15 -8.77
CA ILE A 191 -2.43 2.09 -8.93
C ILE A 191 -1.77 0.71 -8.85
N CYS A 192 -2.47 -0.23 -8.22
CA CYS A 192 -2.13 -1.64 -8.22
C CYS A 192 -2.67 -2.35 -9.47
N THR A 193 -2.18 -3.55 -9.74
CA THR A 193 -2.59 -4.32 -10.93
C THR A 193 -4.07 -4.75 -10.90
N ASP A 194 -4.69 -4.87 -9.73
CA ASP A 194 -6.12 -5.14 -9.57
C ASP A 194 -7.01 -3.89 -9.76
N GLY A 195 -6.41 -2.70 -9.81
CA GLY A 195 -7.10 -1.43 -10.00
C GLY A 195 -7.33 -0.61 -8.73
N ASP A 196 -6.99 -1.14 -7.57
CA ASP A 196 -7.03 -0.38 -6.32
C ASP A 196 -5.91 0.68 -6.28
N PHE A 197 -6.14 1.79 -5.62
CA PHE A 197 -5.11 2.79 -5.38
C PHE A 197 -4.15 2.34 -4.28
N ILE A 198 -2.86 2.60 -4.45
CA ILE A 198 -1.81 2.18 -3.51
C ILE A 198 -2.05 2.75 -2.11
N ASP A 199 -2.47 3.99 -1.99
CA ASP A 199 -2.79 4.63 -0.70
C ASP A 199 -3.96 3.95 0.03
N THR A 200 -4.96 3.47 -0.71
CA THR A 200 -6.08 2.68 -0.16
C THR A 200 -5.60 1.32 0.34
N VAL A 201 -4.77 0.62 -0.45
CA VAL A 201 -4.21 -0.69 -0.07
C VAL A 201 -3.39 -0.58 1.21
N ILE A 202 -2.51 0.41 1.28
CA ILE A 202 -1.68 0.66 2.46
C ILE A 202 -2.53 1.12 3.65
N GLY A 203 -3.52 1.97 3.42
CA GLY A 203 -4.44 2.43 4.46
C GLY A 203 -5.19 1.25 5.12
N ARG A 204 -5.70 0.31 4.33
CA ARG A 204 -6.31 -0.93 4.84
C ARG A 204 -5.33 -1.74 5.71
N TRP A 205 -4.11 -1.92 5.25
CA TRP A 205 -3.07 -2.60 6.01
C TRP A 205 -2.77 -1.88 7.33
N GLN A 206 -2.61 -0.57 7.32
CA GLN A 206 -2.34 0.22 8.53
C GLN A 206 -3.46 0.10 9.56
N ILE A 207 -4.73 0.19 9.14
CA ILE A 207 -5.88 0.01 10.02
C ILE A 207 -5.84 -1.38 10.68
N LYS A 208 -5.66 -2.45 9.89
CA LYS A 208 -5.56 -3.82 10.41
C LYS A 208 -4.42 -3.98 11.42
N GLN A 209 -3.24 -3.44 11.14
CA GLN A 209 -2.09 -3.53 12.04
C GLN A 209 -2.31 -2.74 13.32
N THR A 210 -2.90 -1.55 13.23
CA THR A 210 -3.23 -0.71 14.40
C THR A 210 -4.26 -1.40 15.28
N MET A 211 -5.34 -1.93 14.70
CA MET A 211 -6.36 -2.68 15.44
C MET A 211 -5.76 -3.89 16.15
N ARG A 212 -4.99 -4.71 15.43
CA ARG A 212 -4.34 -5.90 16.01
C ARG A 212 -3.45 -5.53 17.21
N LYS A 213 -2.58 -4.54 17.00
CA LYS A 213 -1.66 -4.09 18.08
C LYS A 213 -2.42 -3.59 19.29
N ARG A 214 -3.47 -2.77 19.09
CA ARG A 214 -4.29 -2.24 20.20
C ARG A 214 -5.06 -3.34 20.91
N LEU A 215 -5.66 -4.29 20.16
CA LEU A 215 -6.41 -5.41 20.73
C LEU A 215 -5.49 -6.33 21.56
N VAL A 216 -4.30 -6.66 21.05
CA VAL A 216 -3.33 -7.46 21.81
C VAL A 216 -2.92 -6.74 23.08
N ASN A 217 -2.60 -5.45 23.01
CA ASN A 217 -2.24 -4.66 24.19
C ASN A 217 -3.37 -4.64 25.21
N GLU A 218 -4.61 -4.40 24.79
CA GLU A 218 -5.78 -4.39 25.69
C GLU A 218 -5.97 -5.72 26.41
N LEU A 219 -5.85 -6.83 25.66
CA LEU A 219 -6.01 -8.18 26.22
C LEU A 219 -4.84 -8.58 27.15
N VAL A 220 -3.65 -8.01 26.96
CA VAL A 220 -2.47 -8.28 27.80
C VAL A 220 -2.46 -7.37 29.04
N ASP A 221 -2.81 -6.10 28.88
CA ASP A 221 -2.72 -5.10 29.93
C ASP A 221 -3.92 -5.15 30.90
N THR A 222 -5.06 -5.72 30.47
CA THR A 222 -6.25 -5.88 31.29
C THR A 222 -6.34 -7.29 31.89
N GLU A 223 -6.32 -7.40 33.21
CA GLU A 223 -6.33 -8.69 33.90
C GLU A 223 -7.57 -9.57 33.57
N ASN A 224 -8.74 -8.94 33.37
CA ASN A 224 -9.96 -9.66 33.02
C ASN A 224 -10.95 -8.76 32.27
N ILE A 225 -11.30 -9.14 31.04
CA ILE A 225 -12.41 -8.56 30.28
C ILE A 225 -13.58 -9.53 30.38
N GLY A 226 -14.70 -9.07 30.92
CA GLY A 226 -15.90 -9.90 31.10
C GLY A 226 -16.45 -10.41 29.75
N TYR A 227 -17.01 -11.63 29.76
CA TYR A 227 -17.74 -12.15 28.59
C TYR A 227 -19.21 -11.75 28.66
N ASP A 228 -19.45 -10.44 28.66
CA ASP A 228 -20.75 -9.76 28.79
C ASP A 228 -20.79 -8.51 27.88
N ASP A 229 -21.91 -7.79 27.91
CA ASP A 229 -22.09 -6.61 27.06
C ASP A 229 -21.08 -5.49 27.38
N ASP A 230 -20.66 -5.34 28.63
CA ASP A 230 -19.68 -4.34 29.05
C ASP A 230 -18.29 -4.70 28.52
N GLY A 231 -17.89 -5.97 28.59
CA GLY A 231 -16.62 -6.45 28.04
C GLY A 231 -16.59 -6.35 26.50
N PHE A 232 -17.70 -6.64 25.83
CA PHE A 232 -17.81 -6.48 24.37
C PHE A 232 -17.72 -5.00 23.97
N ALA A 233 -18.35 -4.11 24.73
CA ALA A 233 -18.24 -2.67 24.51
C ALA A 233 -16.81 -2.14 24.74
N ALA A 234 -16.08 -2.68 25.73
CA ALA A 234 -14.68 -2.33 25.96
C ALA A 234 -13.80 -2.69 24.74
N ILE A 235 -13.92 -3.91 24.22
CA ILE A 235 -13.19 -4.34 23.01
C ILE A 235 -13.60 -3.51 21.79
N ALA A 236 -14.88 -3.20 21.62
CA ALA A 236 -15.35 -2.33 20.55
C ALA A 236 -14.77 -0.90 20.67
N GLY A 237 -14.58 -0.41 21.88
CA GLY A 237 -13.90 0.86 22.16
C GLY A 237 -12.45 0.89 21.62
N VAL A 238 -11.74 -0.24 21.69
CA VAL A 238 -10.39 -0.37 21.11
C VAL A 238 -10.43 -0.30 19.59
N VAL A 239 -11.44 -0.93 18.95
CA VAL A 239 -11.64 -0.86 17.49
C VAL A 239 -11.94 0.58 17.07
N ILE A 240 -12.82 1.27 17.79
CA ILE A 240 -13.15 2.69 17.55
C ILE A 240 -11.90 3.56 17.65
N ALA A 241 -11.08 3.39 18.68
CA ALA A 241 -9.84 4.13 18.85
C ALA A 241 -8.85 3.90 17.70
N ALA A 242 -8.80 2.70 17.12
CA ALA A 242 -7.98 2.42 15.94
C ALA A 242 -8.52 3.09 14.67
N LEU A 243 -9.84 3.21 14.54
CA LEU A 243 -10.47 3.94 13.44
C LEU A 243 -10.27 5.45 13.57
N ASP A 244 -10.31 6.00 14.79
CA ASP A 244 -9.98 7.41 15.05
C ASP A 244 -8.52 7.73 14.70
N ASP A 245 -7.56 6.85 15.02
CA ASP A 245 -6.19 6.99 14.53
C ASP A 245 -6.13 7.04 12.99
N ALA A 246 -6.93 6.23 12.32
CA ALA A 246 -6.97 6.22 10.85
C ALA A 246 -7.60 7.51 10.27
N VAL A 247 -8.55 8.12 10.97
CA VAL A 247 -9.10 9.45 10.63
C VAL A 247 -8.03 10.52 10.78
N ASP A 248 -7.30 10.53 11.88
CA ASP A 248 -6.26 11.53 12.17
C ASP A 248 -5.07 11.39 11.20
N ASN A 249 -4.73 10.18 10.80
CA ASN A 249 -3.73 9.89 9.78
C ASN A 249 -4.22 10.16 8.33
N GLY A 250 -5.47 10.61 8.15
CA GLY A 250 -6.05 10.94 6.85
C GLY A 250 -6.33 9.74 5.95
N ILE A 251 -6.43 8.53 6.49
CA ILE A 251 -6.83 7.32 5.77
C ILE A 251 -8.35 7.31 5.60
N ILE A 252 -9.08 7.55 6.69
CA ILE A 252 -10.54 7.65 6.70
C ILE A 252 -10.96 9.11 6.50
N MET A 253 -12.01 9.31 5.73
CA MET A 253 -12.58 10.63 5.47
C MET A 253 -13.15 11.24 6.76
N LYS A 254 -12.98 12.57 6.88
CA LYS A 254 -13.59 13.36 7.96
C LYS A 254 -14.65 14.30 7.35
N GLN A 255 -15.84 14.28 7.91
CA GLN A 255 -16.94 15.17 7.53
C GLN A 255 -17.51 15.85 8.77
N ASN A 256 -17.67 17.15 8.75
CA ASN A 256 -18.18 17.96 9.86
C ASN A 256 -17.45 17.68 11.20
N GLY A 257 -16.15 17.48 11.14
CA GLY A 257 -15.31 17.20 12.31
C GLY A 257 -15.33 15.76 12.82
N LYS A 258 -16.13 14.85 12.22
CA LYS A 258 -16.27 13.45 12.64
C LYS A 258 -15.71 12.52 11.58
N GLY A 259 -15.15 11.39 11.99
CA GLY A 259 -14.74 10.31 11.10
C GLY A 259 -15.93 9.65 10.41
N CYS A 260 -15.80 9.37 9.11
CA CYS A 260 -16.84 8.71 8.33
C CYS A 260 -16.67 7.18 8.45
N TYR A 261 -17.02 6.65 9.59
CA TYR A 261 -17.06 5.20 9.87
C TYR A 261 -18.24 4.84 10.77
N ASN A 262 -18.62 3.58 10.76
CA ASN A 262 -19.63 2.98 11.63
C ASN A 262 -19.09 1.70 12.24
N VAL A 263 -19.47 1.39 13.50
CA VAL A 263 -19.08 0.17 14.20
C VAL A 263 -20.36 -0.46 14.81
N VAL A 264 -20.57 -1.72 14.53
CA VAL A 264 -21.67 -2.51 15.10
C VAL A 264 -21.11 -3.31 16.26
N ILE A 265 -21.59 -3.02 17.46
CA ILE A 265 -21.15 -3.67 18.69
C ILE A 265 -22.09 -4.85 18.98
N PRO A 266 -21.60 -6.11 18.99
CA PRO A 266 -22.40 -7.26 19.30
C PRO A 266 -22.81 -7.27 20.78
N LYS A 267 -23.93 -7.92 21.10
CA LYS A 267 -24.37 -8.19 22.47
C LYS A 267 -24.03 -9.62 22.87
N ARG A 268 -23.99 -9.86 24.18
CA ARG A 268 -23.79 -11.21 24.71
C ARG A 268 -24.87 -12.20 24.20
N ALA A 269 -26.10 -11.72 23.96
CA ALA A 269 -27.21 -12.50 23.41
C ALA A 269 -26.99 -12.93 21.94
N ASP A 270 -26.14 -12.25 21.20
CA ASP A 270 -25.83 -12.57 19.80
C ASP A 270 -24.80 -13.71 19.68
N ALA A 271 -24.14 -14.07 20.79
CA ALA A 271 -23.15 -15.12 20.81
C ALA A 271 -23.80 -16.50 20.74
N THR A 272 -23.27 -17.34 19.86
CA THR A 272 -23.63 -18.77 19.82
C THR A 272 -23.12 -19.52 21.05
N ASP A 273 -23.70 -20.68 21.33
CA ASP A 273 -23.25 -21.53 22.43
C ASP A 273 -21.78 -21.98 22.28
N GLU A 274 -21.31 -22.14 21.06
CA GLU A 274 -19.93 -22.50 20.77
C GLU A 274 -18.99 -21.32 21.05
N GLN A 275 -19.32 -20.12 20.59
CA GLN A 275 -18.56 -18.90 20.89
C GLN A 275 -18.51 -18.65 22.39
N ALA A 276 -19.62 -18.85 23.10
CA ALA A 276 -19.68 -18.68 24.55
C ALA A 276 -18.78 -19.70 25.28
N ARG A 277 -18.80 -20.96 24.87
CA ARG A 277 -17.95 -22.01 25.46
C ARG A 277 -16.47 -21.76 25.22
N ASN A 278 -16.12 -21.27 24.03
CA ASN A 278 -14.76 -20.97 23.64
C ASN A 278 -14.33 -19.56 24.07
N ARG A 279 -15.20 -18.77 24.67
CA ARG A 279 -14.97 -17.37 25.09
C ARG A 279 -14.52 -16.47 23.91
N VAL A 280 -15.04 -16.73 22.72
CA VAL A 280 -14.82 -15.93 21.51
C VAL A 280 -16.02 -15.02 21.34
N ILE A 281 -15.79 -13.72 21.29
CA ILE A 281 -16.87 -12.73 21.09
C ILE A 281 -17.40 -12.81 19.65
N PRO A 282 -18.70 -12.51 19.41
CA PRO A 282 -19.20 -12.36 18.06
C PRO A 282 -18.43 -11.29 17.29
N PRO A 283 -18.38 -11.33 15.94
CA PRO A 283 -17.65 -10.36 15.15
C PRO A 283 -18.09 -8.92 15.45
N ILE A 284 -17.11 -8.04 15.68
CA ILE A 284 -17.33 -6.59 15.67
C ILE A 284 -17.21 -6.15 14.23
N GLU A 285 -18.32 -5.77 13.63
CA GLU A 285 -18.37 -5.30 12.25
C GLU A 285 -18.13 -3.80 12.18
N TRP A 286 -17.36 -3.36 11.18
CA TRP A 286 -17.15 -1.95 10.92
C TRP A 286 -17.07 -1.65 9.43
N GLU A 287 -17.44 -0.44 9.07
CA GLU A 287 -17.32 0.11 7.74
C GLU A 287 -16.74 1.53 7.81
N ALA A 288 -15.99 1.95 6.82
CA ALA A 288 -15.40 3.27 6.78
C ALA A 288 -15.22 3.77 5.34
N THR A 289 -15.33 5.09 5.17
CA THR A 289 -15.11 5.74 3.88
C THR A 289 -13.66 6.20 3.78
N VAL A 290 -12.94 5.72 2.76
CA VAL A 290 -11.56 6.14 2.50
C VAL A 290 -11.54 7.59 2.02
N ARG A 291 -10.57 8.36 2.52
CA ARG A 291 -10.39 9.75 2.11
C ARG A 291 -9.91 9.88 0.67
N GLY A 292 -8.95 9.04 0.25
CA GLY A 292 -8.31 9.08 -1.06
C GLY A 292 -7.57 10.39 -1.38
N GLY A 293 -6.76 10.36 -2.43
CA GLY A 293 -6.11 11.56 -2.99
C GLY A 293 -6.78 12.03 -4.29
N VAL A 294 -6.60 13.30 -4.67
CA VAL A 294 -7.09 13.80 -5.95
C VAL A 294 -6.14 13.35 -7.07
N HIS A 295 -6.68 12.59 -8.03
CA HIS A 295 -5.94 12.04 -9.17
C HIS A 295 -6.20 12.78 -10.49
N GLY A 296 -7.21 13.64 -10.56
CA GLY A 296 -7.51 14.44 -11.75
C GLY A 296 -8.40 15.63 -11.43
N VAL A 297 -8.28 16.66 -12.24
CA VAL A 297 -9.11 17.88 -12.16
C VAL A 297 -9.61 18.20 -13.56
N LYS A 298 -10.91 18.42 -13.70
CA LYS A 298 -11.51 18.92 -14.92
C LYS A 298 -12.01 20.34 -14.68
N VAL A 299 -11.50 21.29 -15.45
CA VAL A 299 -11.93 22.69 -15.40
C VAL A 299 -12.64 23.01 -16.70
N THR A 300 -13.84 23.58 -16.62
CA THR A 300 -14.59 24.08 -17.76
C THR A 300 -14.74 25.58 -17.63
N GLY A 301 -14.40 26.32 -18.68
CA GLY A 301 -14.51 27.78 -18.70
C GLY A 301 -15.00 28.28 -20.05
N THR A 302 -15.67 29.40 -20.05
CA THR A 302 -16.11 30.10 -21.27
C THR A 302 -15.51 31.51 -21.28
N LEU A 303 -14.84 31.85 -22.38
CA LEU A 303 -14.42 33.23 -22.63
C LEU A 303 -15.54 33.95 -23.38
N THR A 304 -15.90 35.11 -22.88
CA THR A 304 -16.91 35.98 -23.52
C THR A 304 -16.36 37.39 -23.65
N VAL A 305 -16.81 38.12 -24.67
CA VAL A 305 -16.53 39.57 -24.84
C VAL A 305 -17.52 40.44 -24.07
N ALA A 306 -18.59 39.83 -23.55
CA ALA A 306 -19.52 40.53 -22.66
C ALA A 306 -18.91 40.70 -21.26
N LEU A 307 -19.23 41.81 -20.59
CA LEU A 307 -18.73 42.06 -19.24
C LEU A 307 -19.24 40.96 -18.28
N VAL A 308 -18.34 40.29 -17.62
CA VAL A 308 -18.64 39.33 -16.54
C VAL A 308 -18.46 40.06 -15.21
N THR A 309 -19.42 39.93 -14.30
CA THR A 309 -19.31 40.53 -12.96
C THR A 309 -18.11 39.93 -12.23
N ALA A 310 -17.21 40.78 -11.72
CA ALA A 310 -16.11 40.32 -10.89
C ALA A 310 -16.64 39.66 -9.62
N ASN A 311 -16.03 38.52 -9.22
CA ASN A 311 -16.31 37.94 -7.91
C ASN A 311 -15.70 38.85 -6.84
N GLU A 312 -16.49 39.20 -5.82
CA GLU A 312 -16.02 39.89 -4.61
C GLU A 312 -15.14 38.97 -3.74
#